data_5c9e0c4b4f25c6dcb8cbd63371ee556c
#
_entry.id   5c9e0c4b4f25c6dcb8cbd63371ee556c
#
_cell.length_a   1.000
_cell.length_b   1.000
_cell.length_c   1.000
_cell.angle_alpha   90.00
_cell.angle_beta   90.00
_cell.angle_gamma   90.00
#
_symmetry.space_group_name_H-M   'P 1'
#
loop_
_entity.id
_entity.type
_entity.pdbx_description
1 polymer ?
#
loop_
_entity_poly.entity_id
_entity_poly.type
_entity_poly.pdbx_seq_one_letter_code
_entity_poly.pdbx_strand_id
1 'polypeptide(L)'
;IEQRGAGVFNRFIDRLTRLGFNYEYRILNAKNFGVPQNRRRLILIASRTIVPVFPEATHGDGLLPFVTVRDAIHGFPAIEAGQTNEEVANHRAAGLSAINLRRILATPHDGGGRVDWPDNLVLDCHANGHAGHTDVYGRMSWNNVSPTLTSKCFSISNGRFGHPEQNRAISLREAAALQSFPNDYVFEGSMQEIGKQIGNAVPVLLAQRIGERLLAAHNEYQQVHPPID
;
A
#
# COMPACT_ATOMS: atom_id res chain seq x y z
N ILE A 1 8.59 7.16 14.87
CA ILE A 1 9.63 8.20 14.83
C ILE A 1 9.70 8.91 16.19
N GLU A 2 8.59 9.03 16.92
CA GLU A 2 8.51 9.87 18.14
C GLU A 2 9.36 9.38 19.33
N GLN A 3 9.76 8.12 19.43
CA GLN A 3 10.53 7.67 20.60
C GLN A 3 11.98 7.22 20.34
N ARG A 4 12.31 6.63 19.20
CA ARG A 4 13.67 6.14 18.90
C ARG A 4 14.42 6.90 17.81
N GLY A 5 13.72 7.66 16.97
CA GLY A 5 14.28 8.38 15.84
C GLY A 5 14.25 9.92 15.97
N ALA A 6 13.63 10.45 17.01
CA ALA A 6 13.42 11.89 17.18
C ALA A 6 14.73 12.69 17.07
N GLY A 7 15.81 12.25 17.71
CA GLY A 7 17.08 12.94 17.66
C GLY A 7 17.75 12.99 16.28
N VAL A 8 17.57 11.93 15.44
CA VAL A 8 18.10 11.92 14.08
C VAL A 8 17.24 12.81 13.17
N PHE A 9 15.91 12.69 13.31
CA PHE A 9 14.97 13.51 12.55
C PHE A 9 15.13 15.00 12.86
N ASN A 10 15.25 15.37 14.12
CA ASN A 10 15.45 16.77 14.52
C ASN A 10 16.76 17.34 13.94
N ARG A 11 17.88 16.60 14.01
CA ARG A 11 19.14 17.03 13.37
C ARG A 11 19.01 17.22 11.86
N PHE A 12 18.20 16.38 11.19
CA PHE A 12 17.92 16.54 9.76
C PHE A 12 17.12 17.84 9.50
N ILE A 13 16.09 18.09 10.28
CA ILE A 13 15.29 19.32 10.21
C ILE A 13 16.14 20.56 10.46
N ASP A 14 16.99 20.57 11.52
CA ASP A 14 17.91 21.66 11.84
C ASP A 14 18.87 21.95 10.67
N ARG A 15 19.29 20.88 9.95
CA ARG A 15 20.13 21.06 8.78
C ARG A 15 19.39 21.70 7.62
N LEU A 16 18.14 21.30 7.34
CA LEU A 16 17.31 21.95 6.32
C LEU A 16 17.15 23.44 6.61
N THR A 17 16.82 23.80 7.84
CA THR A 17 16.67 25.20 8.28
C THR A 17 17.97 25.99 8.05
N ARG A 18 19.13 25.46 8.48
CA ARG A 18 20.44 26.12 8.26
C ARG A 18 20.81 26.26 6.79
N LEU A 19 20.29 25.41 5.91
CA LEU A 19 20.50 25.48 4.46
C LEU A 19 19.49 26.38 3.75
N GLY A 20 18.63 27.09 4.49
CA GLY A 20 17.63 28.02 3.95
C GLY A 20 16.42 27.37 3.32
N PHE A 21 16.07 26.13 3.72
CA PHE A 21 14.85 25.50 3.26
C PHE A 21 13.67 25.87 4.15
N ASN A 22 12.55 26.25 3.54
CA ASN A 22 11.22 26.14 4.12
C ASN A 22 10.80 24.67 4.07
N TYR A 23 10.26 24.12 5.12
CA TYR A 23 9.83 22.73 5.14
C TYR A 23 8.51 22.57 5.91
N GLU A 24 7.77 21.54 5.55
CA GLU A 24 6.63 21.03 6.29
C GLU A 24 6.63 19.49 6.19
N TYR A 25 6.13 18.81 7.22
CA TYR A 25 5.95 17.37 7.19
C TYR A 25 4.62 16.96 7.81
N ARG A 26 3.99 15.95 7.21
CA ARG A 26 2.71 15.39 7.67
C ARG A 26 2.72 13.88 7.53
N ILE A 27 1.92 13.21 8.37
CA ILE A 27 1.59 11.79 8.15
C ILE A 27 0.32 11.76 7.29
N LEU A 28 0.49 11.36 6.03
CA LEU A 28 -0.63 11.17 5.11
C LEU A 28 -1.05 9.69 5.10
N ASN A 29 -2.35 9.44 4.95
CA ASN A 29 -2.89 8.12 4.69
C ASN A 29 -3.36 8.04 3.24
N ALA A 30 -2.81 7.09 2.47
CA ALA A 30 -3.07 6.95 1.04
C ALA A 30 -4.57 6.79 0.72
N LYS A 31 -5.35 6.12 1.59
CA LYS A 31 -6.80 5.97 1.39
C LYS A 31 -7.55 7.30 1.28
N ASN A 32 -7.03 8.36 1.90
CA ASN A 32 -7.64 9.68 1.85
C ASN A 32 -7.45 10.39 0.49
N PHE A 33 -6.71 9.77 -0.42
CA PHE A 33 -6.37 10.28 -1.75
C PHE A 33 -6.83 9.34 -2.88
N GLY A 34 -7.81 8.48 -2.62
CA GLY A 34 -8.38 7.56 -3.61
C GLY A 34 -7.59 6.27 -3.81
N VAL A 35 -6.59 6.01 -2.98
CA VAL A 35 -5.86 4.73 -3.01
C VAL A 35 -6.62 3.68 -2.21
N PRO A 36 -6.90 2.48 -2.75
CA PRO A 36 -7.62 1.42 -2.05
C PRO A 36 -6.78 0.72 -0.97
N GLN A 37 -6.00 1.50 -0.22
CA GLN A 37 -5.05 0.97 0.76
C GLN A 37 -4.91 1.87 1.98
N ASN A 38 -5.01 1.28 3.17
CA ASN A 38 -4.68 1.93 4.44
C ASN A 38 -3.16 1.97 4.62
N ARG A 39 -2.50 3.01 4.07
CA ARG A 39 -1.04 3.18 4.10
C ARG A 39 -0.67 4.55 4.62
N ARG A 40 -0.22 4.60 5.86
CA ARG A 40 0.27 5.84 6.49
C ARG A 40 1.75 6.03 6.22
N ARG A 41 2.14 7.21 5.76
CA ARG A 41 3.53 7.57 5.50
C ARG A 41 3.81 8.98 5.99
N LEU A 42 4.99 9.17 6.60
CA LEU A 42 5.54 10.48 6.81
C LEU A 42 6.01 11.03 5.46
N ILE A 43 5.46 12.16 5.07
CA ILE A 43 5.88 12.92 3.89
C ILE A 43 6.49 14.21 4.40
N LEU A 44 7.69 14.55 3.90
CA LEU A 44 8.34 15.82 4.14
C LEU A 44 8.52 16.52 2.79
N ILE A 45 8.12 17.77 2.72
CA ILE A 45 8.31 18.65 1.59
C ILE A 45 9.23 19.77 2.04
N ALA A 46 10.28 20.06 1.26
CA ALA A 46 11.21 21.15 1.54
C ALA A 46 11.58 21.89 0.27
N SER A 47 11.58 23.22 0.31
CA SER A 47 11.94 24.08 -0.82
C SER A 47 12.66 25.33 -0.33
N ARG A 48 13.53 25.90 -1.17
CA ARG A 48 14.15 27.20 -0.91
C ARG A 48 13.34 28.38 -1.44
N THR A 49 12.41 28.12 -2.34
CA THR A 49 11.68 29.17 -3.06
C THR A 49 10.21 29.25 -2.64
N ILE A 50 9.57 28.12 -2.49
CA ILE A 50 8.14 28.06 -2.13
C ILE A 50 7.92 27.65 -0.66
N VAL A 51 6.86 28.10 -0.07
CA VAL A 51 6.35 27.54 1.20
C VAL A 51 5.67 26.20 0.87
N PRO A 52 6.12 25.09 1.47
CA PRO A 52 5.52 23.78 1.21
C PRO A 52 4.03 23.74 1.55
N VAL A 53 3.23 23.19 0.65
CA VAL A 53 1.78 23.02 0.83
C VAL A 53 1.41 21.57 0.52
N PHE A 54 0.66 20.95 1.42
CA PHE A 54 0.14 19.59 1.24
C PHE A 54 -1.19 19.59 0.50
N PRO A 55 -1.49 18.52 -0.26
CA PRO A 55 -2.81 18.36 -0.87
C PRO A 55 -3.87 18.11 0.21
N GLU A 56 -5.09 18.57 -0.05
CA GLU A 56 -6.25 18.24 0.77
C GLU A 56 -6.75 16.82 0.47
N ALA A 57 -7.32 16.18 1.49
CA ALA A 57 -7.94 14.86 1.33
C ALA A 57 -9.13 14.94 0.36
N THR A 58 -9.27 13.95 -0.49
CA THR A 58 -10.38 13.83 -1.46
C THR A 58 -11.39 12.76 -1.04
N HIS A 59 -11.01 11.84 -0.14
CA HIS A 59 -11.82 10.71 0.32
C HIS A 59 -11.85 10.66 1.85
N GLY A 60 -13.00 10.32 2.42
CA GLY A 60 -13.21 10.21 3.86
C GLY A 60 -14.56 10.78 4.30
N ASP A 61 -14.69 11.03 5.59
CA ASP A 61 -15.93 11.54 6.17
C ASP A 61 -16.30 12.90 5.56
N GLY A 62 -17.53 13.00 5.00
CA GLY A 62 -17.99 14.20 4.31
C GLY A 62 -17.38 14.46 2.92
N LEU A 63 -16.56 13.55 2.41
CA LEU A 63 -15.90 13.58 1.11
C LEU A 63 -16.36 12.38 0.26
N LEU A 64 -15.62 12.08 -0.83
CA LEU A 64 -15.87 10.87 -1.61
C LEU A 64 -15.66 9.62 -0.72
N PRO A 65 -16.42 8.54 -0.93
CA PRO A 65 -16.23 7.29 -0.20
C PRO A 65 -14.84 6.69 -0.49
N PHE A 66 -14.28 5.96 0.46
CA PHE A 66 -13.01 5.27 0.23
C PHE A 66 -13.14 4.25 -0.90
N VAL A 67 -12.13 4.21 -1.77
CA VAL A 67 -12.00 3.17 -2.79
C VAL A 67 -11.68 1.84 -2.10
N THR A 68 -12.44 0.81 -2.42
CA THR A 68 -12.37 -0.50 -1.76
C THR A 68 -11.48 -1.50 -2.52
N VAL A 69 -11.20 -2.64 -1.89
CA VAL A 69 -10.56 -3.79 -2.56
C VAL A 69 -11.39 -4.22 -3.76
N ARG A 70 -12.73 -4.24 -3.64
CA ARG A 70 -13.65 -4.59 -4.73
C ARG A 70 -13.46 -3.69 -5.95
N ASP A 71 -13.46 -2.38 -5.72
CA ASP A 71 -13.31 -1.40 -6.81
C ASP A 71 -11.98 -1.58 -7.55
N ALA A 72 -10.94 -2.03 -6.86
CA ALA A 72 -9.60 -2.16 -7.43
C ALA A 72 -9.34 -3.49 -8.13
N ILE A 73 -9.86 -4.63 -7.62
CA ILE A 73 -9.40 -5.95 -8.09
C ILE A 73 -10.50 -6.91 -8.55
N HIS A 74 -11.79 -6.62 -8.33
CA HIS A 74 -12.87 -7.55 -8.69
C HIS A 74 -12.96 -7.84 -10.19
N GLY A 75 -12.51 -6.91 -11.03
CA GLY A 75 -12.57 -7.05 -12.49
C GLY A 75 -11.48 -7.93 -13.12
N PHE A 76 -10.49 -8.40 -12.35
CA PHE A 76 -9.45 -9.27 -12.89
C PHE A 76 -9.95 -10.72 -13.07
N PRO A 77 -9.46 -11.45 -14.09
CA PRO A 77 -9.78 -12.86 -14.30
C PRO A 77 -9.44 -13.71 -13.07
N ALA A 78 -10.22 -14.74 -12.82
CA ALA A 78 -9.89 -15.71 -11.78
C ALA A 78 -8.65 -16.53 -12.18
N ILE A 79 -7.76 -16.77 -11.21
CA ILE A 79 -6.59 -17.66 -11.34
C ILE A 79 -6.44 -18.49 -10.07
N GLU A 80 -5.80 -19.64 -10.19
CA GLU A 80 -5.46 -20.51 -9.05
C GLU A 80 -4.10 -20.13 -8.43
N ALA A 81 -3.80 -20.67 -7.25
CA ALA A 81 -2.48 -20.55 -6.64
C ALA A 81 -1.39 -21.14 -7.55
N GLY A 82 -0.37 -20.37 -7.87
CA GLY A 82 0.71 -20.75 -8.78
C GLY A 82 0.43 -20.48 -10.26
N GLN A 83 -0.77 -20.05 -10.61
CA GLN A 83 -1.12 -19.75 -12.00
C GLN A 83 -0.74 -18.33 -12.42
N THR A 84 -0.61 -18.16 -13.73
CA THR A 84 -0.46 -16.88 -14.44
C THR A 84 -1.58 -16.76 -15.46
N ASN A 85 -2.17 -15.58 -15.58
CA ASN A 85 -3.02 -15.22 -16.72
C ASN A 85 -2.16 -14.43 -17.71
N GLU A 86 -2.09 -14.91 -18.95
CA GLU A 86 -1.20 -14.33 -19.99
C GLU A 86 -1.80 -13.08 -20.64
N GLU A 87 -3.11 -12.87 -20.53
CA GLU A 87 -3.79 -11.71 -21.12
C GLU A 87 -3.65 -10.45 -20.27
N VAL A 88 -3.37 -10.61 -18.97
CA VAL A 88 -3.22 -9.50 -18.01
C VAL A 88 -1.80 -9.47 -17.48
N ALA A 89 -1.05 -8.44 -17.84
CA ALA A 89 0.35 -8.28 -17.45
C ALA A 89 0.55 -8.38 -15.92
N ASN A 90 1.50 -9.21 -15.49
CA ASN A 90 1.82 -9.50 -14.09
C ASN A 90 0.67 -10.13 -13.26
N HIS A 91 -0.40 -10.61 -13.90
CA HIS A 91 -1.47 -11.30 -13.19
C HIS A 91 -1.07 -12.74 -12.86
N ARG A 92 -0.18 -12.87 -11.91
CA ARG A 92 0.43 -14.10 -11.44
C ARG A 92 0.30 -14.23 -9.93
N ALA A 93 -0.20 -15.38 -9.46
CA ALA A 93 -0.28 -15.73 -8.05
C ALA A 93 0.87 -16.66 -7.63
N ALA A 94 1.34 -16.51 -6.40
CA ALA A 94 2.31 -17.46 -5.84
C ALA A 94 1.65 -18.83 -5.58
N GLY A 95 2.42 -19.89 -5.76
CA GLY A 95 2.03 -21.23 -5.35
C GLY A 95 1.92 -21.34 -3.83
N LEU A 96 1.09 -22.26 -3.35
CA LEU A 96 0.93 -22.58 -1.95
C LEU A 96 1.47 -23.99 -1.64
N SER A 97 2.11 -24.15 -0.50
CA SER A 97 2.39 -25.49 0.05
C SER A 97 1.08 -26.18 0.45
N ALA A 98 1.08 -27.51 0.53
CA ALA A 98 -0.10 -28.27 0.89
C ALA A 98 -0.75 -27.81 2.20
N ILE A 99 0.05 -27.48 3.21
CA ILE A 99 -0.45 -26.96 4.49
C ILE A 99 -1.04 -25.55 4.35
N ASN A 100 -0.44 -24.67 3.55
CA ASN A 100 -0.96 -23.33 3.33
C ASN A 100 -2.23 -23.33 2.45
N LEU A 101 -2.36 -24.28 1.54
CA LEU A 101 -3.61 -24.52 0.81
C LEU A 101 -4.73 -24.96 1.78
N ARG A 102 -4.45 -25.88 2.69
CA ARG A 102 -5.43 -26.28 3.72
C ARG A 102 -5.82 -25.09 4.62
N ARG A 103 -4.89 -24.25 4.99
CA ARG A 103 -5.12 -23.04 5.79
C ARG A 103 -6.02 -22.05 5.09
N ILE A 104 -5.73 -21.72 3.83
CA ILE A 104 -6.56 -20.75 3.09
C ILE A 104 -7.96 -21.30 2.82
N LEU A 105 -8.10 -22.60 2.57
CA LEU A 105 -9.41 -23.27 2.44
C LEU A 105 -10.23 -23.22 3.74
N ALA A 106 -9.57 -23.30 4.90
CA ALA A 106 -10.22 -23.19 6.21
C ALA A 106 -10.46 -21.73 6.64
N THR A 107 -9.93 -20.75 5.92
CA THR A 107 -10.11 -19.32 6.22
C THR A 107 -11.40 -18.85 5.56
N PRO A 108 -12.39 -18.34 6.32
CA PRO A 108 -13.64 -17.83 5.76
C PRO A 108 -13.38 -16.75 4.71
N HIS A 109 -14.24 -16.69 3.70
CA HIS A 109 -14.17 -15.69 2.65
C HIS A 109 -14.44 -14.29 3.21
N ASP A 110 -14.10 -13.27 2.43
CA ASP A 110 -14.41 -11.85 2.66
C ASP A 110 -14.07 -11.34 4.07
N GLY A 111 -12.78 -11.43 4.40
CA GLY A 111 -12.23 -10.84 5.64
C GLY A 111 -11.96 -11.85 6.75
N GLY A 112 -12.20 -13.14 6.55
CA GLY A 112 -11.89 -14.20 7.53
C GLY A 112 -10.39 -14.27 7.86
N GLY A 113 -10.07 -14.94 8.93
CA GLY A 113 -8.72 -15.05 9.46
C GLY A 113 -8.43 -16.39 10.13
N ARG A 114 -7.22 -16.52 10.66
CA ARG A 114 -6.73 -17.74 11.32
C ARG A 114 -7.48 -18.10 12.62
N VAL A 115 -8.21 -17.17 13.19
CA VAL A 115 -9.01 -17.43 14.40
C VAL A 115 -10.15 -18.42 14.15
N ASP A 116 -10.50 -18.60 12.89
CA ASP A 116 -11.55 -19.53 12.45
C ASP A 116 -11.00 -20.94 12.12
N TRP A 117 -9.69 -21.16 12.29
CA TRP A 117 -9.04 -22.42 11.94
C TRP A 117 -9.27 -23.50 12.99
N PRO A 118 -9.41 -24.76 12.59
CA PRO A 118 -9.28 -25.88 13.50
C PRO A 118 -7.86 -25.98 14.06
N ASP A 119 -7.73 -26.49 15.29
CA ASP A 119 -6.46 -26.52 16.05
C ASP A 119 -5.28 -27.13 15.28
N ASN A 120 -5.52 -28.15 14.47
CA ASN A 120 -4.47 -28.82 13.67
C ASN A 120 -3.91 -28.00 12.51
N LEU A 121 -4.46 -26.80 12.24
CA LEU A 121 -3.93 -25.85 11.26
C LEU A 121 -3.24 -24.65 11.91
N VAL A 122 -3.43 -24.46 13.21
CA VAL A 122 -2.79 -23.38 13.97
C VAL A 122 -1.29 -23.66 14.10
N LEU A 123 -0.47 -22.61 13.94
CA LEU A 123 0.96 -22.73 14.14
C LEU A 123 1.29 -22.62 15.63
N ASP A 124 2.29 -23.35 16.11
CA ASP A 124 2.74 -23.33 17.51
C ASP A 124 3.05 -21.91 18.00
N CYS A 125 3.64 -21.08 17.12
CA CYS A 125 3.92 -19.67 17.44
C CYS A 125 2.67 -18.81 17.59
N HIS A 126 1.49 -19.30 17.25
CA HIS A 126 0.21 -18.62 17.40
C HIS A 126 -0.71 -19.28 18.44
N ALA A 127 -0.38 -20.51 18.89
CA ALA A 127 -1.18 -21.27 19.85
C ALA A 127 -1.10 -20.70 21.28
N ASN A 128 0.02 -20.05 21.65
CA ASN A 128 0.31 -19.64 23.03
C ASN A 128 -0.08 -18.18 23.32
N GLY A 129 -1.15 -17.65 22.75
CA GLY A 129 -1.64 -16.30 23.05
C GLY A 129 -0.68 -15.18 22.61
N HIS A 130 0.26 -15.45 21.73
CA HIS A 130 1.20 -14.46 21.24
C HIS A 130 0.46 -13.38 20.44
N ALA A 131 0.39 -12.19 21.00
CA ALA A 131 -0.33 -11.03 20.43
C ALA A 131 0.34 -10.44 19.16
N GLY A 132 1.35 -11.10 18.58
CA GLY A 132 2.07 -10.63 17.39
C GLY A 132 1.30 -10.94 16.10
N HIS A 133 1.22 -9.95 15.21
CA HIS A 133 0.76 -10.08 13.82
C HIS A 133 -0.54 -10.91 13.62
N THR A 134 -1.64 -10.44 14.18
CA THR A 134 -2.95 -11.09 14.10
C THR A 134 -3.50 -11.20 12.67
N ASP A 135 -3.00 -10.38 11.75
CA ASP A 135 -3.48 -10.27 10.37
C ASP A 135 -2.88 -11.29 9.38
N VAL A 136 -1.79 -11.98 9.75
CA VAL A 136 -1.20 -12.97 8.85
C VAL A 136 -2.19 -14.11 8.55
N TYR A 137 -2.14 -14.64 7.34
CA TYR A 137 -3.03 -15.65 6.78
C TYR A 137 -4.51 -15.21 6.61
N GLY A 138 -4.85 -13.96 6.90
CA GLY A 138 -6.20 -13.46 6.68
C GLY A 138 -6.47 -13.18 5.20
N ARG A 139 -7.76 -13.27 4.84
CA ARG A 139 -8.27 -12.77 3.55
C ARG A 139 -8.56 -11.28 3.63
N MET A 140 -8.37 -10.55 2.56
CA MET A 140 -8.89 -9.19 2.43
C MET A 140 -10.42 -9.23 2.41
N SER A 141 -11.05 -8.10 2.74
CA SER A 141 -12.50 -7.92 2.61
C SER A 141 -12.81 -7.05 1.40
N TRP A 142 -13.81 -7.44 0.63
CA TRP A 142 -14.22 -6.74 -0.58
C TRP A 142 -14.58 -5.28 -0.35
N ASN A 143 -15.33 -5.01 0.70
CA ASN A 143 -15.92 -3.70 0.94
C ASN A 143 -15.05 -2.81 1.85
N ASN A 144 -13.83 -3.22 2.14
CA ASN A 144 -12.85 -2.43 2.90
C ASN A 144 -11.66 -2.00 2.04
N VAL A 145 -10.88 -1.05 2.55
CA VAL A 145 -9.56 -0.74 2.00
C VAL A 145 -8.58 -1.85 2.34
N SER A 146 -7.62 -2.13 1.48
CA SER A 146 -6.58 -3.13 1.76
C SER A 146 -5.68 -2.71 2.93
N PRO A 147 -5.06 -3.66 3.64
CA PRO A 147 -3.98 -3.34 4.57
C PRO A 147 -2.76 -2.77 3.81
N THR A 148 -1.79 -2.24 4.56
CA THR A 148 -0.52 -1.80 3.97
C THR A 148 0.19 -2.95 3.29
N LEU A 149 0.38 -2.86 1.97
CA LEU A 149 1.16 -3.82 1.21
C LEU A 149 2.65 -3.73 1.54
N THR A 150 3.27 -4.89 1.69
CA THR A 150 4.72 -5.05 1.92
C THR A 150 5.39 -5.66 0.69
N SER A 151 6.72 -5.77 0.71
CA SER A 151 7.48 -6.45 -0.34
C SER A 151 7.13 -7.92 -0.56
N LYS A 152 6.36 -8.52 0.36
CA LYS A 152 5.87 -9.90 0.28
C LYS A 152 4.34 -9.99 0.22
N CYS A 153 3.69 -8.99 -0.37
CA CYS A 153 2.23 -8.91 -0.52
C CYS A 153 1.59 -10.08 -1.30
N PHE A 154 2.40 -10.84 -2.01
CA PHE A 154 1.99 -12.05 -2.74
C PHE A 154 2.02 -13.34 -1.87
N SER A 155 2.17 -13.23 -0.56
CA SER A 155 2.26 -14.37 0.36
C SER A 155 1.28 -14.23 1.54
N ILE A 156 0.41 -15.21 1.74
CA ILE A 156 -0.57 -15.23 2.82
C ILE A 156 0.07 -15.21 4.22
N SER A 157 1.29 -15.71 4.36
CA SER A 157 1.98 -15.76 5.67
C SER A 157 2.63 -14.43 6.08
N ASN A 158 2.61 -13.41 5.23
CA ASN A 158 3.27 -12.13 5.48
C ASN A 158 2.31 -10.97 5.77
N GLY A 159 1.02 -11.25 5.89
CA GLY A 159 -0.02 -10.28 6.17
C GLY A 159 -1.41 -10.81 5.80
N ARG A 160 -2.40 -9.95 5.85
CA ARG A 160 -3.77 -10.22 5.37
C ARG A 160 -3.83 -10.08 3.84
N PHE A 161 -3.11 -10.94 3.14
CA PHE A 161 -2.95 -10.88 1.68
C PHE A 161 -3.65 -12.03 0.95
N GLY A 162 -4.49 -12.80 1.63
CA GLY A 162 -5.41 -13.74 1.00
C GLY A 162 -6.43 -13.00 0.13
N HIS A 163 -6.67 -13.50 -1.09
CA HIS A 163 -7.75 -12.99 -1.94
C HIS A 163 -9.10 -13.16 -1.24
N PRO A 164 -10.04 -12.21 -1.34
CA PRO A 164 -11.32 -12.30 -0.63
C PRO A 164 -12.10 -13.60 -0.86
N GLU A 165 -12.08 -14.15 -2.07
CA GLU A 165 -12.82 -15.36 -2.47
C GLU A 165 -11.92 -16.51 -2.91
N GLN A 166 -10.90 -16.25 -3.73
CA GLN A 166 -10.08 -17.30 -4.33
C GLN A 166 -9.07 -17.86 -3.30
N ASN A 167 -8.74 -19.16 -3.41
CA ASN A 167 -7.89 -19.86 -2.42
C ASN A 167 -6.40 -19.65 -2.69
N ARG A 168 -5.98 -18.38 -2.69
CA ARG A 168 -4.61 -17.92 -2.95
C ARG A 168 -4.31 -16.60 -2.25
N ALA A 169 -3.06 -16.19 -2.27
CA ALA A 169 -2.72 -14.79 -2.04
C ALA A 169 -3.19 -13.92 -3.24
N ILE A 170 -3.27 -12.62 -3.04
CA ILE A 170 -3.45 -11.70 -4.17
C ILE A 170 -2.31 -11.86 -5.18
N SER A 171 -2.61 -11.66 -6.47
CA SER A 171 -1.62 -11.65 -7.53
C SER A 171 -0.76 -10.39 -7.50
N LEU A 172 0.34 -10.37 -8.26
CA LEU A 172 1.17 -9.17 -8.39
C LEU A 172 0.39 -8.03 -9.07
N ARG A 173 -0.48 -8.31 -10.05
CA ARG A 173 -1.34 -7.31 -10.69
C ARG A 173 -2.36 -6.73 -9.74
N GLU A 174 -3.02 -7.57 -8.95
CA GLU A 174 -3.94 -7.12 -7.91
C GLU A 174 -3.22 -6.25 -6.87
N ALA A 175 -2.02 -6.65 -6.45
CA ALA A 175 -1.21 -5.84 -5.55
C ALA A 175 -0.83 -4.48 -6.15
N ALA A 176 -0.51 -4.43 -7.46
CA ALA A 176 -0.22 -3.20 -8.18
C ALA A 176 -1.45 -2.28 -8.26
N ALA A 177 -2.63 -2.84 -8.56
CA ALA A 177 -3.89 -2.09 -8.58
C ALA A 177 -4.23 -1.49 -7.20
N LEU A 178 -4.00 -2.24 -6.10
CA LEU A 178 -4.15 -1.75 -4.74
C LEU A 178 -3.13 -0.65 -4.35
N GLN A 179 -2.05 -0.51 -5.10
CA GLN A 179 -1.10 0.62 -5.03
C GLN A 179 -1.43 1.72 -6.07
N SER A 180 -2.60 1.60 -6.72
CA SER A 180 -3.06 2.52 -7.77
C SER A 180 -2.15 2.64 -9.00
N PHE A 181 -1.36 1.60 -9.31
CA PHE A 181 -0.68 1.53 -10.61
C PHE A 181 -1.70 1.33 -11.73
N PRO A 182 -1.50 1.96 -12.89
CA PRO A 182 -2.31 1.68 -14.08
C PRO A 182 -2.28 0.20 -14.46
N ASN A 183 -3.38 -0.31 -15.02
CA ASN A 183 -3.49 -1.74 -15.35
C ASN A 183 -2.57 -2.19 -16.50
N ASP A 184 -2.13 -1.26 -17.31
CA ASP A 184 -1.18 -1.44 -18.43
C ASP A 184 0.29 -1.27 -17.99
N TYR A 185 0.56 -0.84 -16.76
CA TYR A 185 1.94 -0.74 -16.26
C TYR A 185 2.55 -2.12 -16.07
N VAL A 186 3.63 -2.41 -16.77
CA VAL A 186 4.32 -3.70 -16.72
C VAL A 186 5.51 -3.63 -15.78
N PHE A 187 5.57 -4.56 -14.83
CA PHE A 187 6.72 -4.78 -13.97
C PHE A 187 7.59 -5.89 -14.53
N GLU A 188 8.89 -5.73 -14.45
CA GLU A 188 9.86 -6.73 -14.91
C GLU A 188 10.65 -7.32 -13.72
N GLY A 189 11.02 -8.58 -13.88
CA GLY A 189 11.80 -9.33 -12.91
C GLY A 189 11.08 -10.54 -12.33
N SER A 190 11.70 -11.14 -11.33
CA SER A 190 11.12 -12.26 -10.57
C SER A 190 9.94 -11.80 -9.72
N MET A 191 9.11 -12.73 -9.28
CA MET A 191 7.99 -12.45 -8.37
C MET A 191 8.43 -11.68 -7.12
N GLN A 192 9.62 -11.97 -6.59
CA GLN A 192 10.16 -11.30 -5.41
C GLN A 192 10.58 -9.87 -5.71
N GLU A 193 11.20 -9.62 -6.87
CA GLU A 193 11.61 -8.29 -7.30
C GLU A 193 10.39 -7.40 -7.59
N ILE A 194 9.40 -7.93 -8.30
CA ILE A 194 8.15 -7.23 -8.56
C ILE A 194 7.41 -6.94 -7.25
N GLY A 195 7.32 -7.91 -6.34
CA GLY A 195 6.73 -7.70 -5.01
C GLY A 195 7.44 -6.61 -4.21
N LYS A 196 8.78 -6.49 -4.33
CA LYS A 196 9.55 -5.39 -3.72
C LYS A 196 9.26 -4.05 -4.38
N GLN A 197 9.18 -4.00 -5.71
CA GLN A 197 8.84 -2.79 -6.45
C GLN A 197 7.47 -2.26 -5.99
N ILE A 198 6.45 -3.12 -5.99
CA ILE A 198 5.09 -2.76 -5.58
C ILE A 198 5.04 -2.38 -4.10
N GLY A 199 5.58 -3.21 -3.20
CA GLY A 199 5.47 -2.99 -1.75
C GLY A 199 6.21 -1.76 -1.25
N ASN A 200 7.32 -1.37 -1.90
CA ASN A 200 8.11 -0.19 -1.55
C ASN A 200 7.65 1.08 -2.27
N ALA A 201 6.80 0.97 -3.26
CA ALA A 201 6.31 2.13 -3.99
C ALA A 201 5.56 3.13 -3.10
N VAL A 202 5.64 4.38 -3.45
CA VAL A 202 4.63 5.38 -3.07
C VAL A 202 3.42 5.15 -3.97
N PRO A 203 2.21 5.00 -3.42
CA PRO A 203 1.01 4.82 -4.25
C PRO A 203 0.88 5.93 -5.30
N VAL A 204 0.58 5.55 -6.54
CA VAL A 204 0.66 6.48 -7.69
C VAL A 204 -0.27 7.68 -7.50
N LEU A 205 -1.53 7.46 -7.10
CA LEU A 205 -2.46 8.56 -6.87
C LEU A 205 -2.01 9.50 -5.73
N LEU A 206 -1.42 8.96 -4.65
CA LEU A 206 -0.88 9.82 -3.59
C LEU A 206 0.29 10.68 -4.11
N ALA A 207 1.21 10.09 -4.87
CA ALA A 207 2.33 10.80 -5.47
C ALA A 207 1.84 11.87 -6.45
N GLN A 208 0.84 11.56 -7.26
CA GLN A 208 0.21 12.49 -8.19
C GLN A 208 -0.39 13.71 -7.46
N ARG A 209 -1.19 13.49 -6.41
CA ARG A 209 -1.79 14.59 -5.63
C ARG A 209 -0.76 15.52 -5.01
N ILE A 210 0.34 14.93 -4.49
CA ILE A 210 1.45 15.71 -3.95
C ILE A 210 2.12 16.52 -5.08
N GLY A 211 2.41 15.90 -6.22
CA GLY A 211 3.04 16.53 -7.37
C GLY A 211 2.20 17.68 -7.96
N GLU A 212 0.90 17.46 -8.15
CA GLU A 212 -0.05 18.49 -8.62
C GLU A 212 -0.04 19.72 -7.70
N ARG A 213 -0.07 19.50 -6.38
CA ARG A 213 -0.07 20.62 -5.42
C ARG A 213 1.26 21.37 -5.40
N LEU A 214 2.39 20.65 -5.52
CA LEU A 214 3.71 21.27 -5.60
C LEU A 214 3.87 22.08 -6.88
N LEU A 215 3.41 21.56 -8.01
CA LEU A 215 3.45 22.28 -9.29
C LEU A 215 2.60 23.55 -9.25
N ALA A 216 1.40 23.49 -8.67
CA ALA A 216 0.56 24.67 -8.48
C ALA A 216 1.28 25.75 -7.65
N ALA A 217 1.85 25.36 -6.50
CA ALA A 217 2.59 26.30 -5.64
C ALA A 217 3.85 26.89 -6.34
N HIS A 218 4.52 26.10 -7.18
CA HIS A 218 5.64 26.58 -7.96
C HIS A 218 5.22 27.60 -9.02
N ASN A 219 4.12 27.36 -9.73
CA ASN A 219 3.59 28.28 -10.72
C ASN A 219 3.11 29.59 -10.08
N GLU A 220 2.43 29.52 -8.92
CA GLU A 220 2.07 30.72 -8.13
C GLU A 220 3.32 31.56 -7.77
N TYR A 221 4.41 30.89 -7.33
CA TYR A 221 5.66 31.57 -7.02
C TYR A 221 6.27 32.25 -8.25
N GLN A 222 6.32 31.58 -9.42
CA GLN A 222 6.88 32.15 -10.64
C GLN A 222 6.10 33.36 -11.17
N GLN A 223 4.78 33.39 -10.99
CA GLN A 223 3.97 34.57 -11.36
C GLN A 223 4.34 35.82 -10.57
N VAL A 224 4.76 35.64 -9.29
CA VAL A 224 5.17 36.76 -8.42
C VAL A 224 6.64 37.11 -8.60
N HIS A 225 7.48 36.14 -9.00
CA HIS A 225 8.93 36.26 -9.16
C HIS A 225 9.33 35.75 -10.56
N PRO A 226 9.03 36.48 -11.64
CA PRO A 226 9.40 36.08 -12.98
C PRO A 226 10.93 35.93 -13.11
N PRO A 227 11.42 34.99 -13.93
CA PRO A 227 12.86 34.89 -14.20
C PRO A 227 13.37 36.23 -14.74
N ILE A 228 14.53 36.66 -14.27
CA ILE A 228 15.22 37.81 -14.81
C ILE A 228 15.89 37.32 -16.11
N ASP A 229 15.52 37.89 -17.26
CA ASP A 229 16.16 37.65 -18.58
C ASP A 229 17.63 38.02 -18.58
#